data_35d73533df42075cc2b298de3165a4f4
#
_entry.id   35d73533df42075cc2b298de3165a4f4
#
_cell.length_a   1.000
_cell.length_b   1.000
_cell.length_c   1.000
_cell.angle_alpha   90.00
_cell.angle_beta   90.00
_cell.angle_gamma   90.00
#
_symmetry.space_group_name_H-M   'P 1'
#
loop_
_entity.id
_entity.type
_entity.pdbx_description
1 polymer ?
#
loop_
_entity_poly.entity_id
_entity_poly.type
_entity_poly.pdbx_seq_one_letter_code
_entity_poly.pdbx_strand_id
1 'polypeptide(L)'
;MRIFSFCFLFIILTLSLFFISKVRAGEGASSNYFPGTYGDYAVAVPPNPGLTYINYNLFYSGDVDQAVLQGRVETDIDTFVYVNMSALIYTFENSIFGGSFATAAFIPISYVDLEADLIGELASSRVNDSETGLGDLILMPFSGYWNTGNFYFNLYELITIPTGEYDIENNVNLGHNYWSFDTVLAITYFNLESGREFSFVPGFMINTENKDTDYRTGSQFHLDAMFNQFFSENFAMGLHGYYFKQVTGDSGSGAVLGDFKGESIGIGPSLLWTPKVGKWYPTITANWLHDLDATNQLKGDYVVLTLVWQIGKIGK
;
A
#
# COMPACT_ATOMS: atom_id res chain seq x y z
N MET A 1 -6.39 8.83 -54.80
CA MET A 1 -6.07 7.54 -54.16
C MET A 1 -4.65 7.46 -53.58
N ARG A 2 -3.65 8.22 -53.99
CA ARG A 2 -2.28 8.17 -53.47
C ARG A 2 -2.02 9.02 -52.18
N ILE A 3 -2.83 10.03 -51.93
CA ILE A 3 -2.68 10.91 -50.72
C ILE A 3 -3.21 10.21 -49.46
N PHE A 4 -4.28 9.43 -49.56
CA PHE A 4 -4.83 8.68 -48.42
C PHE A 4 -3.90 7.55 -47.93
N SER A 5 -3.14 6.93 -48.82
CA SER A 5 -2.16 5.90 -48.44
C SER A 5 -0.96 6.48 -47.65
N PHE A 6 -0.56 7.72 -47.97
CA PHE A 6 0.58 8.35 -47.29
C PHE A 6 0.24 8.81 -45.86
N CYS A 7 -0.98 9.35 -45.68
CA CYS A 7 -1.47 9.70 -44.34
C CYS A 7 -1.68 8.48 -43.43
N PHE A 8 -2.16 7.36 -43.99
CA PHE A 8 -2.35 6.12 -43.22
C PHE A 8 -1.03 5.46 -42.80
N LEU A 9 -0.02 5.52 -43.71
CA LEU A 9 1.33 5.02 -43.41
C LEU A 9 2.04 5.89 -42.35
N PHE A 10 1.83 7.22 -42.38
CA PHE A 10 2.39 8.15 -41.41
C PHE A 10 1.74 8.00 -40.02
N ILE A 11 0.43 7.73 -39.94
CA ILE A 11 -0.29 7.45 -38.70
C ILE A 11 0.17 6.10 -38.12
N ILE A 12 0.37 5.06 -38.93
CA ILE A 12 0.90 3.77 -38.46
C ILE A 12 2.36 3.91 -37.98
N LEU A 13 3.18 4.70 -38.66
CA LEU A 13 4.57 4.94 -38.27
C LEU A 13 4.69 5.81 -36.99
N THR A 14 3.76 6.76 -36.82
CA THR A 14 3.71 7.54 -35.54
C THR A 14 3.10 6.74 -34.39
N LEU A 15 2.15 5.82 -34.64
CA LEU A 15 1.65 4.90 -33.61
C LEU A 15 2.71 3.85 -33.21
N SER A 16 3.58 3.43 -34.13
CA SER A 16 4.64 2.45 -33.81
C SER A 16 5.82 3.05 -33.03
N LEU A 17 5.95 4.39 -32.99
CA LEU A 17 6.96 5.08 -32.16
C LEU A 17 6.51 5.32 -30.71
N PHE A 18 5.24 5.04 -30.39
CA PHE A 18 4.73 5.14 -29.01
C PHE A 18 4.82 3.84 -28.21
N PHE A 19 5.35 2.74 -28.78
CA PHE A 19 5.41 1.44 -28.11
C PHE A 19 6.83 1.00 -27.70
N ILE A 20 7.74 1.93 -27.38
CA ILE A 20 8.96 1.60 -26.64
C ILE A 20 9.12 2.62 -25.50
N SER A 21 8.13 2.72 -24.63
CA SER A 21 8.38 3.20 -23.28
C SER A 21 8.77 1.98 -22.43
N LYS A 22 10.03 1.82 -22.15
CA LYS A 22 10.46 0.95 -21.06
C LYS A 22 9.82 1.52 -19.79
N VAL A 23 8.82 0.85 -19.28
CA VAL A 23 8.11 1.21 -18.03
C VAL A 23 8.98 0.75 -16.85
N ARG A 24 9.05 1.47 -15.75
CA ARG A 24 10.03 1.24 -14.68
C ARG A 24 9.49 1.68 -13.30
N ALA A 25 9.88 1.01 -12.18
CA ALA A 25 9.32 1.15 -10.82
C ALA A 25 10.25 1.88 -9.84
N GLY A 26 9.74 2.27 -8.63
CA GLY A 26 10.50 2.90 -7.55
C GLY A 26 11.68 2.08 -7.04
N GLU A 27 12.50 2.66 -6.16
CA GLU A 27 13.67 1.99 -5.57
C GLU A 27 13.25 0.68 -4.90
N GLY A 28 13.92 -0.43 -5.25
CA GLY A 28 13.63 -1.77 -4.76
C GLY A 28 12.36 -2.41 -5.34
N ALA A 29 11.78 -1.89 -6.43
CA ALA A 29 10.47 -2.31 -6.95
C ALA A 29 9.38 -2.36 -5.86
N SER A 30 9.51 -1.53 -4.83
CA SER A 30 8.67 -1.48 -3.63
C SER A 30 8.00 -0.12 -3.46
N SER A 31 7.10 -0.03 -2.49
CA SER A 31 6.36 1.20 -2.16
C SER A 31 6.02 1.19 -0.67
N ASN A 32 5.75 2.37 -0.12
CA ASN A 32 5.10 2.52 1.19
C ASN A 32 3.58 2.20 1.17
N TYR A 33 3.03 1.92 0.00
CA TYR A 33 1.67 1.39 -0.15
C TYR A 33 1.69 -0.14 -0.06
N PHE A 34 0.94 -0.68 0.90
CA PHE A 34 0.76 -2.12 1.09
C PHE A 34 -0.70 -2.51 0.82
N PRO A 35 -1.01 -3.21 -0.28
CA PRO A 35 -2.35 -3.71 -0.57
C PRO A 35 -2.94 -4.49 0.60
N GLY A 36 -4.23 -4.25 0.89
CA GLY A 36 -4.93 -4.92 1.99
C GLY A 36 -4.75 -4.30 3.37
N THR A 37 -3.93 -3.25 3.53
CA THR A 37 -3.76 -2.55 4.82
C THR A 37 -4.58 -1.26 4.94
N TYR A 38 -5.15 -0.77 3.84
CA TYR A 38 -6.00 0.42 3.81
C TYR A 38 -7.44 0.17 4.30
N GLY A 39 -7.71 -1.04 4.78
CA GLY A 39 -8.95 -1.50 5.37
C GLY A 39 -9.71 -2.44 4.43
N ASP A 40 -10.60 -3.25 5.01
CA ASP A 40 -11.40 -4.24 4.27
C ASP A 40 -12.90 -4.00 4.38
N TYR A 41 -13.37 -3.51 5.55
CA TYR A 41 -14.77 -3.39 5.89
C TYR A 41 -15.06 -2.03 6.50
N ALA A 42 -16.12 -1.38 6.01
CA ALA A 42 -16.63 -0.12 6.54
C ALA A 42 -15.55 0.97 6.71
N VAL A 43 -14.60 1.03 5.76
CA VAL A 43 -13.35 1.79 5.89
C VAL A 43 -13.52 3.29 6.12
N ALA A 44 -14.63 3.88 5.65
CA ALA A 44 -14.95 5.29 5.88
C ALA A 44 -15.87 5.53 7.08
N VAL A 45 -16.30 4.45 7.79
CA VAL A 45 -17.12 4.59 9.00
C VAL A 45 -16.23 4.97 10.18
N PRO A 46 -16.55 6.06 10.91
CA PRO A 46 -15.70 6.51 12.00
C PRO A 46 -15.63 5.48 13.13
N PRO A 47 -14.46 5.24 13.71
CA PRO A 47 -14.35 4.50 14.96
C PRO A 47 -15.11 5.21 16.08
N ASN A 48 -15.53 4.47 17.11
CA ASN A 48 -16.12 5.09 18.29
C ASN A 48 -15.10 6.02 18.98
N PRO A 49 -15.56 7.13 19.62
CA PRO A 49 -14.69 8.00 20.37
C PRO A 49 -13.87 7.26 21.43
N GLY A 50 -12.60 7.58 21.54
CA GLY A 50 -11.64 6.96 22.45
C GLY A 50 -10.49 6.29 21.73
N LEU A 51 -9.85 5.32 22.38
CA LEU A 51 -8.66 4.64 21.89
C LEU A 51 -9.03 3.30 21.23
N THR A 52 -8.58 3.12 20.01
CA THR A 52 -8.66 1.87 19.25
C THR A 52 -7.23 1.37 19.00
N TYR A 53 -6.98 0.11 19.31
CA TYR A 53 -5.78 -0.60 18.93
C TYR A 53 -6.05 -1.42 17.67
N ILE A 54 -5.14 -1.34 16.71
CA ILE A 54 -5.17 -2.19 15.51
C ILE A 54 -3.81 -2.90 15.42
N ASN A 55 -3.85 -4.18 15.09
CA ASN A 55 -2.65 -4.95 14.77
C ASN A 55 -2.83 -5.63 13.42
N TYR A 56 -1.96 -5.30 12.49
CA TYR A 56 -1.87 -5.93 11.18
C TYR A 56 -0.76 -6.97 11.19
N ASN A 57 -1.02 -8.11 10.57
CA ASN A 57 -0.02 -9.11 10.23
C ASN A 57 -0.10 -9.32 8.73
N LEU A 58 0.83 -8.74 8.00
CA LEU A 58 0.94 -8.84 6.57
C LEU A 58 2.02 -9.84 6.23
N PHE A 59 1.71 -10.78 5.36
CA PHE A 59 2.62 -11.73 4.74
C PHE A 59 2.57 -11.48 3.24
N TYR A 60 3.72 -11.28 2.64
CA TYR A 60 3.86 -11.13 1.21
C TYR A 60 4.93 -12.09 0.70
N SER A 61 4.67 -12.72 -0.44
CA SER A 61 5.67 -13.49 -1.18
C SER A 61 5.51 -13.19 -2.66
N GLY A 62 6.58 -12.79 -3.31
CA GLY A 62 6.55 -12.42 -4.72
C GLY A 62 7.93 -12.29 -5.32
N ASP A 63 7.94 -12.12 -6.65
CA ASP A 63 9.15 -12.00 -7.47
C ASP A 63 9.08 -10.81 -8.41
N VAL A 64 10.24 -10.39 -8.91
CA VAL A 64 10.34 -9.38 -9.98
C VAL A 64 11.62 -9.64 -10.81
N ASP A 65 11.49 -9.46 -12.13
CA ASP A 65 12.61 -9.71 -13.05
C ASP A 65 13.81 -8.79 -12.80
N GLN A 66 13.60 -7.55 -12.40
CA GLN A 66 14.67 -6.60 -12.07
C GLN A 66 14.20 -5.40 -11.24
N ALA A 67 15.11 -4.88 -10.39
CA ALA A 67 14.89 -3.65 -9.63
C ALA A 67 16.19 -2.86 -9.49
N VAL A 68 16.09 -1.62 -9.00
CA VAL A 68 17.22 -0.83 -8.51
C VAL A 68 17.21 -0.85 -6.98
N LEU A 69 18.21 -1.47 -6.40
CA LEU A 69 18.44 -1.49 -4.96
C LEU A 69 19.76 -0.76 -4.66
N GLN A 70 19.72 0.28 -3.83
CA GLN A 70 20.88 1.11 -3.46
C GLN A 70 21.74 1.55 -4.67
N GLY A 71 21.08 1.94 -5.78
CA GLY A 71 21.75 2.37 -7.01
C GLY A 71 22.35 1.23 -7.86
N ARG A 72 22.16 -0.05 -7.48
CA ARG A 72 22.58 -1.24 -8.23
C ARG A 72 21.38 -1.89 -8.91
N VAL A 73 21.60 -2.44 -10.10
CA VAL A 73 20.59 -3.23 -10.81
C VAL A 73 20.70 -4.68 -10.34
N GLU A 74 19.61 -5.20 -9.78
CA GLU A 74 19.47 -6.58 -9.37
C GLU A 74 18.41 -7.27 -10.24
N THR A 75 18.57 -8.58 -10.47
CA THR A 75 17.67 -9.37 -11.33
C THR A 75 17.28 -10.67 -10.66
N ASP A 76 16.21 -11.28 -11.16
CA ASP A 76 15.67 -12.54 -10.63
C ASP A 76 15.49 -12.47 -9.11
N ILE A 77 14.74 -11.44 -8.67
CA ILE A 77 14.53 -11.15 -7.25
C ILE A 77 13.33 -11.94 -6.78
N ASP A 78 13.55 -12.80 -5.78
CA ASP A 78 12.53 -13.46 -4.99
C ASP A 78 12.52 -12.86 -3.59
N THR A 79 11.35 -12.57 -3.03
CA THR A 79 11.26 -12.02 -1.68
C THR A 79 10.09 -12.58 -0.89
N PHE A 80 10.34 -12.73 0.41
CA PHE A 80 9.30 -12.91 1.41
C PHE A 80 9.36 -11.79 2.42
N VAL A 81 8.21 -11.17 2.69
CA VAL A 81 8.08 -10.06 3.65
C VAL A 81 7.01 -10.41 4.68
N TYR A 82 7.35 -10.30 5.95
CA TYR A 82 6.40 -10.28 7.05
C TYR A 82 6.45 -8.94 7.75
N VAL A 83 5.28 -8.29 7.92
CA VAL A 83 5.15 -7.05 8.68
C VAL A 83 4.12 -7.24 9.78
N ASN A 84 4.54 -7.09 11.03
CA ASN A 84 3.65 -6.89 12.16
C ASN A 84 3.56 -5.39 12.44
N MET A 85 2.42 -4.77 12.13
CA MET A 85 2.23 -3.34 12.35
C MET A 85 1.19 -3.10 13.45
N SER A 86 1.62 -2.49 14.56
CA SER A 86 0.75 -2.07 15.66
C SER A 86 0.37 -0.61 15.50
N ALA A 87 -0.91 -0.31 15.59
CA ALA A 87 -1.44 1.05 15.50
C ALA A 87 -2.29 1.43 16.71
N LEU A 88 -2.19 2.69 17.11
CA LEU A 88 -3.07 3.31 18.08
C LEU A 88 -3.78 4.49 17.39
N ILE A 89 -5.10 4.40 17.34
CA ILE A 89 -5.98 5.44 16.79
C ILE A 89 -6.74 6.08 17.95
N TYR A 90 -6.65 7.39 18.06
CA TYR A 90 -7.45 8.17 19.00
C TYR A 90 -8.52 8.96 18.25
N THR A 91 -9.80 8.61 18.47
CA THR A 91 -10.96 9.30 17.92
C THR A 91 -11.48 10.30 18.95
N PHE A 92 -11.56 11.57 18.56
CA PHE A 92 -12.00 12.66 19.43
C PHE A 92 -13.53 12.61 19.67
N GLU A 93 -13.97 13.02 20.86
CA GLU A 93 -15.40 13.11 21.18
C GLU A 93 -16.08 14.30 20.48
N ASN A 94 -15.33 15.38 20.25
CA ASN A 94 -15.84 16.61 19.66
C ASN A 94 -15.84 16.51 18.13
N SER A 95 -16.94 16.94 17.54
CA SER A 95 -17.02 17.08 16.09
C SER A 95 -16.27 18.34 15.62
N ILE A 96 -15.56 18.20 14.49
CA ILE A 96 -14.88 19.30 13.81
C ILE A 96 -15.47 19.38 12.41
N PHE A 97 -15.89 20.57 11.99
CA PHE A 97 -16.57 20.80 10.69
C PHE A 97 -17.75 19.86 10.43
N GLY A 98 -18.50 19.50 11.49
CA GLY A 98 -19.67 18.62 11.39
C GLY A 98 -19.36 17.13 11.21
N GLY A 99 -18.09 16.73 11.33
CA GLY A 99 -17.62 15.35 11.23
C GLY A 99 -16.89 14.87 12.47
N SER A 100 -16.61 13.58 12.55
CA SER A 100 -15.71 13.00 13.55
C SER A 100 -14.27 13.19 13.12
N PHE A 101 -13.35 13.17 14.09
CA PHE A 101 -11.93 13.39 13.86
C PHE A 101 -11.09 12.37 14.61
N ALA A 102 -10.01 11.87 13.99
CA ALA A 102 -9.07 10.96 14.62
C ALA A 102 -7.63 11.30 14.26
N THR A 103 -6.70 10.80 15.04
CA THR A 103 -5.26 10.77 14.77
C THR A 103 -4.70 9.39 15.10
N ALA A 104 -3.60 8.98 14.48
CA ALA A 104 -2.99 7.68 14.75
C ALA A 104 -1.47 7.69 14.58
N ALA A 105 -0.86 6.66 15.17
CA ALA A 105 0.53 6.29 14.93
C ALA A 105 0.60 4.77 14.69
N PHE A 106 1.46 4.37 13.75
CA PHE A 106 1.66 2.98 13.34
C PHE A 106 3.15 2.65 13.48
N ILE A 107 3.44 1.51 14.08
CA ILE A 107 4.80 1.02 14.34
C ILE A 107 4.95 -0.34 13.68
N PRO A 108 5.64 -0.44 12.54
CA PRO A 108 5.91 -1.71 11.89
C PRO A 108 7.17 -2.36 12.44
N ILE A 109 7.11 -3.68 12.64
CA ILE A 109 8.25 -4.56 12.81
C ILE A 109 8.23 -5.50 11.62
N SER A 110 9.32 -5.52 10.86
CA SER A 110 9.39 -6.25 9.61
C SER A 110 10.45 -7.35 9.66
N TYR A 111 10.17 -8.42 8.94
CA TYR A 111 11.14 -9.42 8.51
C TYR A 111 11.11 -9.46 6.99
N VAL A 112 12.26 -9.31 6.36
CA VAL A 112 12.44 -9.37 4.92
C VAL A 112 13.48 -10.42 4.61
N ASP A 113 13.16 -11.33 3.70
CA ASP A 113 14.07 -12.34 3.14
C ASP A 113 14.16 -12.08 1.64
N LEU A 114 15.37 -11.93 1.12
CA LEU A 114 15.67 -11.55 -0.24
C LEU A 114 16.65 -12.52 -0.87
N GLU A 115 16.27 -13.08 -2.02
CA GLU A 115 17.19 -13.75 -2.93
C GLU A 115 17.26 -12.95 -4.24
N ALA A 116 18.47 -12.61 -4.70
CA ALA A 116 18.66 -11.85 -5.93
C ALA A 116 19.97 -12.19 -6.63
N ASP A 117 20.00 -12.00 -7.95
CA ASP A 117 21.22 -12.07 -8.73
C ASP A 117 21.80 -10.67 -8.95
N LEU A 118 23.01 -10.41 -8.39
CA LEU A 118 23.77 -9.19 -8.62
C LEU A 118 24.52 -9.29 -9.95
N ILE A 119 24.21 -8.37 -10.87
CA ILE A 119 24.95 -8.25 -12.14
C ILE A 119 26.09 -7.25 -11.97
N GLY A 120 27.32 -7.76 -11.81
CA GLY A 120 28.54 -6.95 -11.84
C GLY A 120 29.19 -6.94 -13.22
N GLU A 121 30.06 -5.96 -13.50
CA GLU A 121 30.81 -5.86 -14.79
C GLU A 121 31.63 -7.09 -15.14
N LEU A 122 32.05 -7.91 -14.17
CA LEU A 122 32.97 -9.04 -14.35
C LEU A 122 32.41 -10.40 -13.88
N ALA A 123 31.35 -10.44 -13.10
CA ALA A 123 30.73 -11.68 -12.59
C ALA A 123 29.31 -11.42 -12.07
N SER A 124 28.43 -12.40 -12.16
CA SER A 124 27.18 -12.45 -11.40
C SER A 124 27.42 -13.21 -10.10
N SER A 125 26.80 -12.76 -9.00
CA SER A 125 26.77 -13.47 -7.72
C SER A 125 25.34 -13.50 -7.21
N ARG A 126 24.87 -14.66 -6.70
CA ARG A 126 23.60 -14.77 -6.01
C ARG A 126 23.76 -14.27 -4.57
N VAL A 127 22.88 -13.41 -4.15
CA VAL A 127 22.76 -12.94 -2.77
C VAL A 127 21.54 -13.62 -2.15
N ASN A 128 21.69 -14.08 -0.92
CA ASN A 128 20.60 -14.51 -0.06
C ASN A 128 20.85 -13.85 1.29
N ASP A 129 19.97 -12.96 1.67
CA ASP A 129 20.12 -12.12 2.86
C ASP A 129 18.76 -11.86 3.51
N SER A 130 18.74 -11.71 4.83
CA SER A 130 17.52 -11.43 5.56
C SER A 130 17.75 -10.50 6.73
N GLU A 131 16.77 -9.63 7.01
CA GLU A 131 16.84 -8.65 8.08
C GLU A 131 15.54 -8.64 8.89
N THR A 132 15.66 -8.35 10.20
CA THR A 132 14.52 -8.24 11.13
C THR A 132 14.72 -7.04 12.03
N GLY A 133 13.77 -6.11 12.04
CA GLY A 133 13.86 -4.91 12.89
C GLY A 133 12.68 -3.97 12.72
N LEU A 134 12.88 -2.73 13.11
CA LEU A 134 11.87 -1.67 12.95
C LEU A 134 11.87 -1.14 11.53
N GLY A 135 10.67 -1.07 10.94
CA GLY A 135 10.44 -0.32 9.70
C GLY A 135 10.19 1.17 9.96
N ASP A 136 9.82 1.87 8.89
CA ASP A 136 9.51 3.30 8.96
C ASP A 136 8.21 3.56 9.74
N LEU A 137 8.27 4.46 10.72
CA LEU A 137 7.09 4.89 11.48
C LEU A 137 6.09 5.62 10.56
N ILE A 138 4.78 5.35 10.75
CA ILE A 138 3.73 6.06 10.02
C ILE A 138 2.88 6.85 11.00
N LEU A 139 2.69 8.14 10.73
CA LEU A 139 1.76 9.00 11.45
C LEU A 139 0.55 9.30 10.60
N MET A 140 -0.63 9.32 11.21
CA MET A 140 -1.86 9.88 10.67
C MET A 140 -2.26 11.09 11.51
N PRO A 141 -1.72 12.29 11.22
CA PRO A 141 -1.98 13.47 12.02
C PRO A 141 -3.44 13.94 11.91
N PHE A 142 -4.08 13.59 10.81
CA PHE A 142 -5.45 13.97 10.49
C PHE A 142 -6.20 12.82 9.85
N SER A 143 -7.42 12.56 10.35
CA SER A 143 -8.41 11.69 9.73
C SER A 143 -9.80 12.25 10.04
N GLY A 144 -10.47 12.81 9.05
CA GLY A 144 -11.80 13.40 9.16
C GLY A 144 -12.88 12.51 8.55
N TYR A 145 -13.99 12.32 9.26
CA TYR A 145 -15.10 11.44 8.87
C TYR A 145 -16.40 12.22 8.77
N TRP A 146 -17.11 12.04 7.66
CA TRP A 146 -18.44 12.62 7.43
C TRP A 146 -19.38 11.54 6.89
N ASN A 147 -20.68 11.72 7.08
CA ASN A 147 -21.67 10.82 6.49
C ASN A 147 -22.92 11.58 6.03
N THR A 148 -23.58 11.02 5.01
CA THR A 148 -24.88 11.46 4.53
C THR A 148 -25.69 10.26 4.05
N GLY A 149 -26.80 9.94 4.73
CA GLY A 149 -27.56 8.71 4.48
C GLY A 149 -26.65 7.47 4.63
N ASN A 150 -26.60 6.66 3.60
CA ASN A 150 -25.78 5.44 3.57
C ASN A 150 -24.35 5.66 3.08
N PHE A 151 -23.96 6.90 2.75
CA PHE A 151 -22.62 7.23 2.32
C PHE A 151 -21.78 7.76 3.47
N TYR A 152 -20.58 7.24 3.59
CA TYR A 152 -19.54 7.63 4.53
C TYR A 152 -18.31 8.06 3.77
N PHE A 153 -17.61 9.06 4.29
CA PHE A 153 -16.41 9.64 3.72
C PHE A 153 -15.36 9.78 4.80
N ASN A 154 -14.14 9.39 4.49
CA ASN A 154 -13.00 9.61 5.37
C ASN A 154 -11.85 10.18 4.54
N LEU A 155 -11.38 11.37 4.89
CA LEU A 155 -10.19 12.00 4.32
C LEU A 155 -9.09 11.97 5.38
N TYR A 156 -7.94 11.41 5.03
CA TYR A 156 -6.81 11.32 5.93
C TYR A 156 -5.47 11.47 5.21
N GLU A 157 -4.45 11.80 6.00
CA GLU A 157 -3.07 11.90 5.56
C GLU A 157 -2.22 10.90 6.33
N LEU A 158 -1.42 10.10 5.61
CA LEU A 158 -0.38 9.25 6.19
C LEU A 158 0.99 9.86 5.88
N ILE A 159 1.82 9.99 6.92
CA ILE A 159 3.19 10.48 6.79
C ILE A 159 4.12 9.37 7.24
N THR A 160 4.84 8.77 6.29
CA THR A 160 5.90 7.81 6.60
C THR A 160 7.19 8.56 6.92
N ILE A 161 7.77 8.26 8.06
CA ILE A 161 8.98 8.90 8.59
C ILE A 161 10.14 7.92 8.44
N PRO A 162 11.26 8.28 7.81
CA PRO A 162 12.41 7.39 7.63
C PRO A 162 13.12 7.13 8.96
N THR A 163 12.59 6.21 9.74
CA THR A 163 13.08 5.80 11.07
C THR A 163 13.44 4.32 11.12
N GLY A 164 13.12 3.58 10.07
CA GLY A 164 13.48 2.18 9.93
C GLY A 164 14.98 1.99 9.75
N GLU A 165 15.42 0.76 9.98
CA GLU A 165 16.83 0.42 9.78
C GLU A 165 17.19 0.53 8.31
N TYR A 166 18.22 1.34 8.03
CA TYR A 166 18.73 1.58 6.68
C TYR A 166 20.24 1.78 6.68
N ASP A 167 20.93 1.02 5.84
CA ASP A 167 22.34 1.21 5.51
C ASP A 167 22.53 0.90 4.01
N ILE A 168 23.21 1.80 3.30
CA ILE A 168 23.46 1.66 1.86
C ILE A 168 24.35 0.44 1.53
N GLU A 169 25.10 -0.08 2.51
CA GLU A 169 25.97 -1.26 2.36
C GLU A 169 25.18 -2.57 2.56
N ASN A 170 24.00 -2.54 3.16
CA ASN A 170 23.15 -3.71 3.36
C ASN A 170 22.44 -4.10 2.06
N ASN A 171 22.24 -5.41 1.83
CA ASN A 171 21.44 -5.89 0.69
C ASN A 171 19.94 -5.76 1.00
N VAL A 172 19.54 -5.89 2.28
CA VAL A 172 18.17 -5.77 2.76
C VAL A 172 18.09 -4.58 3.72
N ASN A 173 17.10 -3.72 3.51
CA ASN A 173 16.79 -2.60 4.39
C ASN A 173 15.30 -2.65 4.78
N LEU A 174 15.00 -2.30 6.03
CA LEU A 174 13.64 -2.31 6.58
C LEU A 174 12.95 -0.94 6.48
N GLY A 175 13.73 0.11 6.28
CA GLY A 175 13.29 1.48 5.98
C GLY A 175 13.66 1.89 4.55
N HIS A 176 12.93 2.88 4.01
CA HIS A 176 13.17 3.41 2.68
C HIS A 176 14.11 4.63 2.67
N ASN A 177 14.48 5.15 3.84
CA ASN A 177 15.34 6.33 4.00
C ASN A 177 14.82 7.62 3.33
N TYR A 178 13.51 7.70 3.08
CA TYR A 178 12.85 8.91 2.58
C TYR A 178 11.46 9.11 3.20
N TRP A 179 10.98 10.34 3.20
CA TRP A 179 9.63 10.66 3.63
C TRP A 179 8.61 10.37 2.54
N SER A 180 7.45 9.82 2.93
CA SER A 180 6.29 9.70 2.05
C SER A 180 5.09 10.43 2.66
N PHE A 181 4.33 11.10 1.81
CA PHE A 181 3.09 11.79 2.15
C PHE A 181 1.98 11.21 1.29
N ASP A 182 1.01 10.56 1.92
CA ASP A 182 -0.06 9.85 1.24
C ASP A 182 -1.42 10.41 1.65
N THR A 183 -2.03 11.15 0.73
CA THR A 183 -3.38 11.71 0.91
C THR A 183 -4.41 10.72 0.40
N VAL A 184 -5.28 10.26 1.28
CA VAL A 184 -6.26 9.18 0.99
C VAL A 184 -7.68 9.66 1.25
N LEU A 185 -8.58 9.34 0.31
CA LEU A 185 -10.02 9.55 0.43
C LEU A 185 -10.73 8.20 0.41
N ALA A 186 -11.25 7.74 1.54
CA ALA A 186 -12.12 6.57 1.57
C ALA A 186 -13.59 6.98 1.41
N ILE A 187 -14.32 6.27 0.57
CA ILE A 187 -15.76 6.44 0.32
C ILE A 187 -16.41 5.07 0.52
N THR A 188 -17.36 4.99 1.45
CA THR A 188 -18.13 3.76 1.72
C THR A 188 -19.61 4.02 1.52
N TYR A 189 -20.26 3.22 0.69
CA TYR A 189 -21.71 3.04 0.69
C TYR A 189 -22.05 1.81 1.52
N PHE A 190 -22.82 1.99 2.60
CA PHE A 190 -23.21 0.91 3.48
C PHE A 190 -24.72 0.92 3.74
N ASN A 191 -25.42 -0.08 3.19
CA ASN A 191 -26.84 -0.28 3.44
C ASN A 191 -27.01 -1.31 4.57
N LEU A 192 -27.33 -0.82 5.75
CA LEU A 192 -27.48 -1.64 6.96
C LEU A 192 -28.64 -2.65 6.88
N GLU A 193 -29.71 -2.36 6.12
CA GLU A 193 -30.86 -3.27 5.99
C GLU A 193 -30.52 -4.50 5.15
N SER A 194 -29.78 -4.31 4.06
CA SER A 194 -29.36 -5.40 3.18
C SER A 194 -28.01 -6.01 3.55
N GLY A 195 -27.25 -5.36 4.46
CA GLY A 195 -25.87 -5.74 4.81
C GLY A 195 -24.89 -5.58 3.67
N ARG A 196 -25.19 -4.79 2.63
CA ARG A 196 -24.28 -4.58 1.49
C ARG A 196 -23.44 -3.36 1.69
N GLU A 197 -22.15 -3.52 1.44
CA GLU A 197 -21.16 -2.46 1.49
C GLU A 197 -20.36 -2.42 0.19
N PHE A 198 -20.06 -1.21 -0.26
CA PHE A 198 -19.13 -0.92 -1.35
C PHE A 198 -18.21 0.19 -0.87
N SER A 199 -16.90 -0.05 -0.95
CA SER A 199 -15.90 0.94 -0.57
C SER A 199 -14.90 1.19 -1.69
N PHE A 200 -14.46 2.46 -1.83
CA PHE A 200 -13.39 2.91 -2.73
C PHE A 200 -12.45 3.78 -1.92
N VAL A 201 -11.15 3.49 -2.05
CA VAL A 201 -10.09 4.15 -1.27
C VAL A 201 -8.96 4.61 -2.21
N PRO A 202 -9.21 5.65 -3.05
CA PRO A 202 -8.13 6.27 -3.81
C PRO A 202 -7.16 7.00 -2.89
N GLY A 203 -5.86 6.88 -3.19
CA GLY A 203 -4.80 7.61 -2.53
C GLY A 203 -3.76 8.12 -3.52
N PHE A 204 -3.04 9.15 -3.12
CA PHE A 204 -1.96 9.74 -3.90
C PHE A 204 -0.77 10.04 -3.00
N MET A 205 0.33 9.34 -3.28
CA MET A 205 1.56 9.39 -2.49
C MET A 205 2.65 10.18 -3.21
N ILE A 206 3.32 11.05 -2.46
CA ILE A 206 4.48 11.83 -2.89
C ILE A 206 5.67 11.44 -2.02
N ASN A 207 6.80 11.14 -2.66
CA ASN A 207 8.03 10.72 -2.00
C ASN A 207 9.09 11.80 -2.06
N THR A 208 9.88 11.94 -0.99
CA THR A 208 11.11 12.73 -1.02
C THR A 208 12.26 11.89 -1.56
N GLU A 209 13.41 12.49 -1.69
CA GLU A 209 14.64 11.85 -2.16
C GLU A 209 15.29 11.03 -1.02
N ASN A 210 15.73 9.81 -1.33
CA ASN A 210 16.73 9.08 -0.57
C ASN A 210 18.09 9.68 -0.90
N LYS A 211 18.66 10.42 0.05
CA LYS A 211 19.90 11.19 -0.16
C LYS A 211 21.16 10.33 -0.24
N ASP A 212 21.12 9.14 0.33
CA ASP A 212 22.28 8.25 0.35
C ASP A 212 22.48 7.58 -1.02
N THR A 213 21.39 7.41 -1.78
CA THR A 213 21.41 6.85 -3.13
C THR A 213 21.21 7.89 -4.23
N ASP A 214 20.90 9.15 -3.89
CA ASP A 214 20.45 10.19 -4.84
C ASP A 214 19.33 9.66 -5.73
N TYR A 215 18.36 8.97 -5.09
CA TYR A 215 17.22 8.36 -5.75
C TYR A 215 15.92 8.96 -5.22
N ARG A 216 15.04 9.39 -6.12
CA ARG A 216 13.70 9.83 -5.77
C ARG A 216 12.68 8.98 -6.49
N THR A 217 11.97 8.16 -5.74
CA THR A 217 10.80 7.41 -6.21
C THR A 217 9.70 8.37 -6.66
N GLY A 218 9.18 8.16 -7.86
CA GLY A 218 8.12 8.98 -8.43
C GLY A 218 6.84 8.95 -7.62
N SER A 219 5.94 9.91 -7.89
CA SER A 219 4.62 9.95 -7.25
C SER A 219 3.77 8.76 -7.65
N GLN A 220 2.96 8.26 -6.72
CA GLN A 220 2.21 7.01 -6.84
C GLN A 220 0.72 7.26 -6.63
N PHE A 221 -0.10 6.62 -7.43
CA PHE A 221 -1.54 6.52 -7.24
C PHE A 221 -1.88 5.10 -6.83
N HIS A 222 -2.78 4.95 -5.86
CA HIS A 222 -3.33 3.65 -5.49
C HIS A 222 -4.84 3.74 -5.30
N LEU A 223 -5.50 2.61 -5.45
CA LEU A 223 -6.94 2.47 -5.28
C LEU A 223 -7.22 1.09 -4.72
N ASP A 224 -7.85 1.04 -3.55
CA ASP A 224 -8.49 -0.16 -3.04
C ASP A 224 -10.00 -0.10 -3.30
N ALA A 225 -10.60 -1.23 -3.64
CA ALA A 225 -12.03 -1.35 -3.89
C ALA A 225 -12.57 -2.63 -3.26
N MET A 226 -13.64 -2.51 -2.46
CA MET A 226 -14.22 -3.61 -1.71
C MET A 226 -15.69 -3.73 -2.03
N PHE A 227 -16.15 -4.99 -2.12
CA PHE A 227 -17.55 -5.36 -2.12
C PHE A 227 -17.81 -6.38 -1.02
N ASN A 228 -18.58 -6.01 -0.01
CA ASN A 228 -18.81 -6.82 1.17
C ASN A 228 -20.30 -7.11 1.37
N GLN A 229 -20.57 -8.32 1.86
CA GLN A 229 -21.88 -8.75 2.33
C GLN A 229 -21.80 -9.13 3.81
N PHE A 230 -22.50 -8.37 4.65
CA PHE A 230 -22.72 -8.70 6.04
C PHE A 230 -23.90 -9.67 6.14
N PHE A 231 -23.66 -10.85 6.66
CA PHE A 231 -24.67 -11.87 6.94
C PHE A 231 -25.23 -11.74 8.35
N SER A 232 -24.49 -11.06 9.22
CA SER A 232 -24.89 -10.68 10.57
C SER A 232 -24.01 -9.50 11.03
N GLU A 233 -24.30 -8.95 12.21
CA GLU A 233 -23.45 -7.92 12.86
C GLU A 233 -22.02 -8.41 13.15
N ASN A 234 -21.82 -9.74 13.20
CA ASN A 234 -20.57 -10.36 13.63
C ASN A 234 -19.83 -11.10 12.51
N PHE A 235 -20.40 -11.17 11.31
CA PHE A 235 -19.83 -11.94 10.23
C PHE A 235 -20.12 -11.33 8.86
N ALA A 236 -19.08 -11.14 8.08
CA ALA A 236 -19.17 -10.70 6.70
C ALA A 236 -18.12 -11.42 5.83
N MET A 237 -18.39 -11.48 4.55
CA MET A 237 -17.46 -11.92 3.51
C MET A 237 -17.47 -10.90 2.38
N GLY A 238 -16.35 -10.79 1.68
CA GLY A 238 -16.23 -9.84 0.59
C GLY A 238 -15.18 -10.21 -0.43
N LEU A 239 -15.04 -9.31 -1.40
CA LEU A 239 -13.96 -9.26 -2.35
C LEU A 239 -13.24 -7.93 -2.18
N HIS A 240 -11.93 -7.98 -2.16
CA HIS A 240 -11.05 -6.82 -2.14
C HIS A 240 -10.22 -6.85 -3.41
N GLY A 241 -10.19 -5.76 -4.16
CA GLY A 241 -9.30 -5.56 -5.29
C GLY A 241 -8.48 -4.29 -5.09
N TYR A 242 -7.29 -4.25 -5.64
CA TYR A 242 -6.46 -3.06 -5.62
C TYR A 242 -5.87 -2.76 -7.00
N TYR A 243 -5.52 -1.51 -7.21
CA TYR A 243 -4.74 -1.02 -8.34
C TYR A 243 -3.70 -0.03 -7.84
N PHE A 244 -2.45 -0.26 -8.24
CA PHE A 244 -1.31 0.61 -7.94
C PHE A 244 -0.68 1.09 -9.22
N LYS A 245 -0.28 2.36 -9.26
CA LYS A 245 0.45 2.93 -10.39
C LYS A 245 1.36 4.07 -9.98
N GLN A 246 2.64 3.95 -10.30
CA GLN A 246 3.54 5.08 -10.27
C GLN A 246 3.27 6.00 -11.46
N VAL A 247 2.87 7.24 -11.19
CA VAL A 247 2.40 8.18 -12.24
C VAL A 247 3.49 9.09 -12.77
N THR A 248 4.52 9.39 -11.97
CA THR A 248 5.73 10.09 -12.43
C THR A 248 6.93 9.16 -12.42
N GLY A 249 7.92 9.41 -13.29
CA GLY A 249 9.16 8.66 -13.30
C GLY A 249 10.02 8.92 -12.08
N ASP A 250 10.95 8.01 -11.83
CA ASP A 250 12.01 8.18 -10.86
C ASP A 250 13.02 9.23 -11.34
N SER A 251 13.76 9.81 -10.40
CA SER A 251 14.73 10.85 -10.67
C SER A 251 15.92 10.78 -9.69
N GLY A 252 16.97 11.52 -9.99
CA GLY A 252 18.25 11.47 -9.27
C GLY A 252 19.28 10.60 -10.00
N SER A 253 20.55 10.70 -9.62
CA SER A 253 21.63 9.95 -10.25
C SER A 253 21.59 8.46 -9.92
N GLY A 254 20.97 8.08 -8.80
CA GLY A 254 20.71 6.69 -8.42
C GLY A 254 19.63 6.00 -9.24
N ALA A 255 18.78 6.75 -9.95
CA ALA A 255 17.76 6.19 -10.82
C ALA A 255 18.36 5.70 -12.16
N VAL A 256 19.32 4.79 -12.07
CA VAL A 256 20.14 4.30 -13.20
C VAL A 256 19.34 3.63 -14.30
N LEU A 257 18.13 3.15 -14.00
CA LEU A 257 17.19 2.61 -14.99
C LEU A 257 16.28 3.70 -15.58
N GLY A 258 16.41 4.98 -15.19
CA GLY A 258 15.60 6.11 -15.67
C GLY A 258 14.19 6.12 -15.09
N ASP A 259 13.17 6.51 -15.89
CA ASP A 259 11.75 6.65 -15.52
C ASP A 259 11.06 5.39 -14.96
N PHE A 260 11.65 4.61 -14.12
CA PHE A 260 11.19 3.28 -13.66
C PHE A 260 9.82 3.35 -12.95
N LYS A 261 8.71 3.11 -13.66
CA LYS A 261 7.33 3.19 -13.14
C LYS A 261 6.75 1.82 -12.84
N GLY A 262 6.30 1.61 -11.60
CA GLY A 262 5.58 0.42 -11.20
C GLY A 262 4.08 0.50 -11.51
N GLU A 263 3.49 -0.63 -11.83
CA GLU A 263 2.05 -0.81 -11.94
C GLU A 263 1.70 -2.22 -11.50
N SER A 264 0.67 -2.37 -10.66
CA SER A 264 0.15 -3.67 -10.26
C SER A 264 -1.36 -3.63 -10.03
N ILE A 265 -1.99 -4.77 -10.21
CA ILE A 265 -3.41 -4.98 -9.96
C ILE A 265 -3.62 -6.36 -9.34
N GLY A 266 -4.40 -6.44 -8.29
CA GLY A 266 -4.71 -7.71 -7.63
C GLY A 266 -6.12 -7.74 -7.10
N ILE A 267 -6.57 -8.94 -6.74
CA ILE A 267 -7.90 -9.21 -6.19
C ILE A 267 -7.87 -10.45 -5.33
N GLY A 268 -8.75 -10.51 -4.37
CA GLY A 268 -8.98 -11.72 -3.59
C GLY A 268 -10.12 -11.62 -2.61
N PRO A 269 -10.45 -12.70 -1.92
CA PRO A 269 -11.50 -12.77 -0.92
C PRO A 269 -11.09 -12.09 0.38
N SER A 270 -12.09 -11.58 1.10
CA SER A 270 -11.94 -11.08 2.46
C SER A 270 -13.00 -11.64 3.39
N LEU A 271 -12.70 -11.67 4.68
CA LEU A 271 -13.56 -12.18 5.73
C LEU A 271 -13.48 -11.27 6.96
N LEU A 272 -14.65 -11.00 7.57
CA LEU A 272 -14.77 -10.33 8.86
C LEU A 272 -15.46 -11.23 9.86
N TRP A 273 -14.90 -11.30 11.07
CA TRP A 273 -15.49 -11.97 12.20
C TRP A 273 -15.30 -11.15 13.48
N THR A 274 -16.40 -10.93 14.23
CA THR A 274 -16.40 -10.17 15.48
C THR A 274 -16.85 -11.09 16.63
N PRO A 275 -15.93 -11.89 17.22
CA PRO A 275 -16.25 -12.78 18.33
C PRO A 275 -16.55 -12.01 19.61
N LYS A 276 -17.40 -12.58 20.45
CA LYS A 276 -17.58 -12.11 21.83
C LYS A 276 -16.49 -12.70 22.73
N VAL A 277 -15.63 -11.85 23.28
CA VAL A 277 -14.57 -12.23 24.23
C VAL A 277 -14.82 -11.54 25.58
N GLY A 278 -15.50 -12.23 26.48
CA GLY A 278 -15.96 -11.64 27.74
C GLY A 278 -16.96 -10.50 27.50
N LYS A 279 -16.57 -9.26 27.83
CA LYS A 279 -17.37 -8.04 27.57
C LYS A 279 -16.97 -7.31 26.27
N TRP A 280 -15.96 -7.81 25.56
CA TRP A 280 -15.37 -7.18 24.39
C TRP A 280 -15.85 -7.85 23.09
N TYR A 281 -15.80 -7.09 22.03
CA TYR A 281 -16.11 -7.53 20.67
C TYR A 281 -14.99 -7.10 19.72
N PRO A 282 -13.79 -7.75 19.80
CA PRO A 282 -12.73 -7.45 18.85
C PRO A 282 -13.16 -7.86 17.44
N THR A 283 -12.80 -7.06 16.45
CA THR A 283 -13.02 -7.42 15.05
C THR A 283 -11.73 -8.02 14.48
N ILE A 284 -11.86 -9.16 13.83
CA ILE A 284 -10.79 -9.84 13.12
C ILE A 284 -11.16 -9.81 11.65
N THR A 285 -10.25 -9.34 10.81
CA THR A 285 -10.39 -9.48 9.35
C THR A 285 -9.23 -10.31 8.80
N ALA A 286 -9.51 -10.97 7.69
CA ALA A 286 -8.51 -11.67 6.90
C ALA A 286 -8.78 -11.39 5.43
N ASN A 287 -7.74 -11.03 4.68
CA ASN A 287 -7.81 -10.98 3.24
C ASN A 287 -6.62 -11.73 2.62
N TRP A 288 -6.84 -12.25 1.43
CA TRP A 288 -5.79 -12.77 0.56
C TRP A 288 -5.94 -12.09 -0.79
N LEU A 289 -4.91 -11.39 -1.23
CA LEU A 289 -4.88 -10.70 -2.51
C LEU A 289 -3.82 -11.38 -3.39
N HIS A 290 -4.23 -11.74 -4.60
CA HIS A 290 -3.36 -12.30 -5.63
C HIS A 290 -3.15 -11.27 -6.73
N ASP A 291 -1.90 -11.05 -7.11
CA ASP A 291 -1.54 -10.13 -8.19
C ASP A 291 -1.86 -10.75 -9.55
N LEU A 292 -2.88 -10.21 -10.19
CA LEU A 292 -3.27 -10.61 -11.55
C LEU A 292 -2.21 -10.20 -12.57
N ASP A 293 -1.68 -8.97 -12.38
CA ASP A 293 -0.62 -8.43 -13.22
C ASP A 293 0.25 -7.46 -12.44
N ALA A 294 1.54 -7.44 -12.73
CA ALA A 294 2.50 -6.49 -12.20
C ALA A 294 3.55 -6.17 -13.26
N THR A 295 3.91 -4.90 -13.35
CA THR A 295 4.95 -4.40 -14.26
C THR A 295 5.96 -3.61 -13.43
N ASN A 296 7.23 -4.02 -13.46
CA ASN A 296 8.33 -3.42 -12.70
C ASN A 296 8.01 -3.27 -11.20
N GLN A 297 7.21 -4.14 -10.67
CA GLN A 297 6.79 -4.23 -9.28
C GLN A 297 6.84 -5.71 -8.90
N LEU A 298 7.10 -6.00 -7.66
CA LEU A 298 6.99 -7.36 -7.15
C LEU A 298 5.60 -7.92 -7.47
N LYS A 299 5.52 -9.15 -7.96
CA LYS A 299 4.29 -9.87 -8.28
C LYS A 299 4.15 -11.09 -7.39
N GLY A 300 3.04 -11.19 -6.66
CA GLY A 300 2.88 -12.27 -5.71
C GLY A 300 1.52 -12.32 -5.02
N ASP A 301 1.56 -12.74 -3.78
CA ASP A 301 0.39 -12.94 -2.93
C ASP A 301 0.55 -12.18 -1.62
N TYR A 302 -0.50 -11.45 -1.23
CA TYR A 302 -0.63 -10.83 0.08
C TYR A 302 -1.63 -11.60 0.93
N VAL A 303 -1.28 -11.88 2.17
CA VAL A 303 -2.22 -12.32 3.20
C VAL A 303 -2.15 -11.32 4.34
N VAL A 304 -3.28 -10.69 4.67
CA VAL A 304 -3.35 -9.72 5.77
C VAL A 304 -4.36 -10.21 6.81
N LEU A 305 -3.89 -10.35 8.04
CA LEU A 305 -4.73 -10.62 9.20
C LEU A 305 -4.74 -9.38 10.08
N THR A 306 -5.94 -8.83 10.34
CA THR A 306 -6.08 -7.60 11.15
C THR A 306 -6.91 -7.87 12.38
N LEU A 307 -6.44 -7.40 13.52
CA LEU A 307 -7.17 -7.33 14.78
C LEU A 307 -7.50 -5.87 15.09
N VAL A 308 -8.77 -5.54 15.25
CA VAL A 308 -9.24 -4.21 15.67
C VAL A 308 -9.86 -4.35 17.06
N TRP A 309 -9.36 -3.58 18.02
CA TRP A 309 -9.83 -3.62 19.40
C TRP A 309 -10.08 -2.22 19.95
N GLN A 310 -11.35 -1.91 20.21
CA GLN A 310 -11.74 -0.71 20.93
C GLN A 310 -11.36 -0.85 22.40
N ILE A 311 -10.32 -0.14 22.87
CA ILE A 311 -9.81 -0.23 24.25
C ILE A 311 -10.71 0.56 25.22
N GLY A 312 -11.34 1.65 24.76
CA GLY A 312 -12.26 2.47 25.53
C GLY A 312 -11.91 3.96 25.52
N LYS A 313 -12.60 4.72 26.36
CA LYS A 313 -12.37 6.15 26.49
C LYS A 313 -11.17 6.41 27.41
N ILE A 314 -10.24 7.26 26.98
CA ILE A 314 -9.17 7.77 27.83
C ILE A 314 -9.82 8.82 28.76
N GLY A 315 -9.74 8.61 30.08
CA GLY A 315 -10.12 9.63 31.07
C GLY A 315 -11.45 9.43 31.80
N LYS A 316 -11.95 8.20 31.92
CA LYS A 316 -12.99 7.83 32.90
C LYS A 316 -12.52 6.71 33.80
#